data_e7d9dc0dd2f1a5be6b8a6cef0a313baa
#
_entry.id   e7d9dc0dd2f1a5be6b8a6cef0a313baa
#
_cell.length_a   1.000
_cell.length_b   1.000
_cell.length_c   1.000
_cell.angle_alpha   90.00
_cell.angle_beta   90.00
_cell.angle_gamma   90.00
#
_symmetry.space_group_name_H-M   'P 1'
#
loop_
_entity.id
_entity.type
_entity.pdbx_description
1 polymer ?
#
loop_
_entity_poly.entity_id
_entity_poly.type
_entity_poly.pdbx_seq_one_letter_code
_entity_poly.pdbx_strand_id
1 'polypeptide(L)'
;MARFFTLLIATVFLSIASAHWAASEMVDGEKLATLPAETAQIVEEAGNLYDPPRHDVRLVVISDLNTVYGSTDYPPAVDKGMALLPFWEPDMVVCSGDMVAGQSPALTKAQIQAMWDAFDDHVARPLREANLPYGFTIGNHDASSARNVNGGFLFQQERELASEYWNQPTHNPGLDFIDRADFPFYYTFKHQDIFFLAWDGSSSYIPPEKLAWVEQALASPEAQQAKMRILLGHLPLYAISVGRNQPGEVMENADDLRAMLEKYDVHTYISGHHHAYYPGHRGDLQLLHMGILGSGPRPFIDSNLPPKKALTVLDIDFDSPELTTYATYDIQTLQLIEYEQLPRLLAGHNGIVIRRDIEWEELRPSEKAFCEQRLGKELCGP
;
A
#
# COMPACT_ATOMS: atom_id res chain seq x y z
N MET A 1 -13.45 66.12 29.59
CA MET A 1 -13.80 64.71 29.64
C MET A 1 -13.73 64.18 28.22
N ALA A 2 -12.60 63.58 27.83
CA ALA A 2 -12.37 63.03 26.51
C ALA A 2 -12.56 61.54 26.61
N ARG A 3 -13.48 60.98 25.82
CA ARG A 3 -13.68 59.53 25.68
C ARG A 3 -12.82 59.03 24.53
N PHE A 4 -11.84 58.22 24.86
CA PHE A 4 -11.10 57.43 23.89
C PHE A 4 -11.95 56.21 23.44
N PHE A 5 -12.23 56.13 22.15
CA PHE A 5 -12.75 54.92 21.48
C PHE A 5 -11.55 54.09 21.01
N THR A 6 -11.36 52.95 21.61
CA THR A 6 -10.38 51.97 21.16
C THR A 6 -11.02 51.12 20.07
N LEU A 7 -10.56 51.29 18.84
CA LEU A 7 -10.99 50.47 17.69
C LEU A 7 -10.21 49.14 17.72
N LEU A 8 -10.90 48.04 17.99
CA LEU A 8 -10.33 46.69 17.89
C LEU A 8 -10.42 46.28 16.43
N ILE A 9 -9.27 46.26 15.74
CA ILE A 9 -9.16 45.70 14.37
C ILE A 9 -8.93 44.21 14.54
N ALA A 10 -9.98 43.41 14.31
CA ALA A 10 -9.86 41.94 14.16
C ALA A 10 -9.30 41.66 12.78
N THR A 11 -8.02 41.30 12.72
CA THR A 11 -7.40 40.78 11.50
C THR A 11 -7.84 39.33 11.33
N VAL A 12 -8.78 39.08 10.41
CA VAL A 12 -9.14 37.77 9.95
C VAL A 12 -8.03 37.31 9.01
N PHE A 13 -7.20 36.38 9.44
CA PHE A 13 -6.31 35.63 8.54
C PHE A 13 -7.18 34.65 7.75
N LEU A 14 -7.55 35.04 6.54
CA LEU A 14 -7.96 34.04 5.52
C LEU A 14 -6.67 33.34 5.08
N SER A 15 -6.44 32.14 5.54
CA SER A 15 -5.52 31.21 4.92
C SER A 15 -6.15 30.76 3.59
N ILE A 16 -5.79 31.46 2.52
CA ILE A 16 -6.01 30.96 1.17
C ILE A 16 -4.95 29.86 0.97
N ALA A 17 -5.33 28.62 1.18
CA ALA A 17 -4.61 27.49 0.66
C ALA A 17 -4.75 27.58 -0.88
N SER A 18 -3.85 28.30 -1.52
CA SER A 18 -3.67 28.25 -2.95
C SER A 18 -3.07 26.89 -3.26
N ALA A 19 -3.91 25.97 -3.75
CA ALA A 19 -3.43 24.80 -4.48
C ALA A 19 -2.55 25.34 -5.61
N HIS A 20 -1.26 25.27 -5.43
CA HIS A 20 -0.30 25.52 -6.49
C HIS A 20 -0.39 24.32 -7.42
N TRP A 21 -1.19 24.44 -8.47
CA TRP A 21 -1.01 23.67 -9.67
C TRP A 21 0.36 24.07 -10.23
N ALA A 22 1.39 23.31 -9.85
CA ALA A 22 2.63 23.34 -10.62
C ALA A 22 2.24 22.85 -12.02
N ALA A 23 2.36 23.74 -13.01
CA ALA A 23 2.33 23.32 -14.39
C ALA A 23 3.30 22.13 -14.50
N SER A 24 2.85 21.00 -15.02
CA SER A 24 3.70 19.84 -15.27
C SER A 24 4.88 20.37 -16.09
N GLU A 25 6.04 20.51 -15.45
CA GLU A 25 7.26 20.77 -16.20
C GLU A 25 7.41 19.59 -17.15
N MET A 26 7.51 19.86 -18.45
CA MET A 26 7.83 18.84 -19.43
C MET A 26 9.10 18.15 -18.95
N VAL A 27 9.09 16.81 -18.95
CA VAL A 27 10.26 16.03 -18.55
C VAL A 27 11.48 16.59 -19.23
N ASP A 28 12.51 16.94 -18.47
CA ASP A 28 13.71 17.56 -18.99
C ASP A 28 14.36 16.62 -20.02
N GLY A 29 14.69 17.18 -21.19
CA GLY A 29 15.36 16.42 -22.23
C GLY A 29 16.70 15.79 -21.78
N GLU A 30 17.36 16.35 -20.77
CA GLU A 30 18.55 15.76 -20.17
C GLU A 30 18.20 14.48 -19.39
N LYS A 31 17.10 14.45 -18.63
CA LYS A 31 16.63 13.25 -17.92
C LYS A 31 16.29 12.14 -18.91
N LEU A 32 15.52 12.45 -19.95
CA LEU A 32 15.16 11.47 -21.00
C LEU A 32 16.39 10.81 -21.63
N ALA A 33 17.44 11.58 -21.91
CA ALA A 33 18.66 11.08 -22.55
C ALA A 33 19.46 10.10 -21.66
N THR A 34 19.21 10.08 -20.36
CA THR A 34 19.89 9.18 -19.41
C THR A 34 19.10 7.91 -19.12
N LEU A 35 17.81 7.85 -19.49
CA LEU A 35 16.93 6.70 -19.21
C LEU A 35 17.26 5.49 -20.13
N PRO A 36 17.01 4.26 -19.65
CA PRO A 36 16.97 3.09 -20.53
C PRO A 36 16.00 3.31 -21.70
N ALA A 37 16.30 2.76 -22.87
CA ALA A 37 15.55 3.00 -24.10
C ALA A 37 14.04 2.70 -23.96
N GLU A 38 13.67 1.63 -23.27
CA GLU A 38 12.28 1.26 -23.02
C GLU A 38 11.59 2.29 -22.13
N THR A 39 12.23 2.72 -21.04
CA THR A 39 11.70 3.77 -20.14
C THR A 39 11.48 5.07 -20.88
N ALA A 40 12.49 5.52 -21.66
CA ALA A 40 12.42 6.74 -22.44
C ALA A 40 11.26 6.69 -23.43
N GLN A 41 11.07 5.57 -24.15
CA GLN A 41 9.96 5.38 -25.06
C GLN A 41 8.59 5.51 -24.37
N ILE A 42 8.41 4.85 -23.19
CA ILE A 42 7.15 4.92 -22.44
C ILE A 42 6.86 6.36 -21.97
N VAL A 43 7.89 7.07 -21.50
CA VAL A 43 7.76 8.47 -21.05
C VAL A 43 7.42 9.40 -22.21
N GLU A 44 8.07 9.24 -23.36
CA GLU A 44 7.78 10.02 -24.59
C GLU A 44 6.35 9.76 -25.09
N GLU A 45 5.90 8.50 -25.12
CA GLU A 45 4.54 8.13 -25.53
C GLU A 45 3.47 8.69 -24.58
N ALA A 46 3.77 8.78 -23.27
CA ALA A 46 2.90 9.40 -22.28
C ALA A 46 2.76 10.91 -22.46
N GLY A 47 3.75 11.58 -23.04
CA GLY A 47 3.76 13.01 -23.38
C GLY A 47 3.92 13.96 -22.18
N ASN A 48 3.36 13.63 -21.02
CA ASN A 48 3.43 14.42 -19.78
C ASN A 48 3.37 13.52 -18.54
N LEU A 49 4.33 12.61 -18.42
CA LEU A 49 4.42 11.81 -17.19
C LEU A 49 4.91 12.72 -16.05
N TYR A 50 4.10 12.83 -15.01
CA TYR A 50 4.45 13.62 -13.84
C TYR A 50 5.65 13.00 -13.10
N ASP A 51 6.60 13.82 -12.73
CA ASP A 51 7.73 13.45 -11.86
C ASP A 51 7.56 14.19 -10.53
N PRO A 52 7.15 13.50 -9.45
CA PRO A 52 6.91 14.18 -8.19
C PRO A 52 8.23 14.72 -7.61
N PRO A 53 8.20 15.83 -6.85
CA PRO A 53 9.36 16.29 -6.10
C PRO A 53 9.91 15.17 -5.22
N ARG A 54 11.23 14.94 -5.28
CA ARG A 54 11.88 13.95 -4.45
C ARG A 54 12.18 14.51 -3.07
N HIS A 55 11.85 13.75 -2.05
CA HIS A 55 12.17 14.03 -0.65
C HIS A 55 13.24 13.07 -0.11
N ASP A 56 13.31 12.89 1.24
CA ASP A 56 14.35 12.09 1.90
C ASP A 56 14.40 10.64 1.42
N VAL A 57 13.21 10.01 1.31
CA VAL A 57 13.09 8.61 0.87
C VAL A 57 11.96 8.48 -0.13
N ARG A 58 12.22 7.82 -1.24
CA ARG A 58 11.21 7.50 -2.27
C ARG A 58 10.98 6.00 -2.36
N LEU A 59 9.74 5.59 -2.19
CA LEU A 59 9.28 4.23 -2.41
C LEU A 59 8.40 4.17 -3.65
N VAL A 60 8.52 3.10 -4.46
CA VAL A 60 7.47 2.74 -5.41
C VAL A 60 6.69 1.58 -4.82
N VAL A 61 5.39 1.78 -4.65
CA VAL A 61 4.49 0.78 -4.04
C VAL A 61 3.62 0.15 -5.12
N ILE A 62 3.65 -1.18 -5.17
CA ILE A 62 2.89 -2.03 -6.08
C ILE A 62 2.13 -3.09 -5.30
N SER A 63 1.16 -3.75 -5.94
CA SER A 63 0.37 -4.82 -5.32
C SER A 63 -0.33 -5.69 -6.35
N ASP A 64 -0.70 -6.91 -5.92
CA ASP A 64 -1.61 -7.77 -6.65
C ASP A 64 -1.21 -7.91 -8.13
N LEU A 65 -0.05 -8.53 -8.35
CA LEU A 65 0.59 -8.63 -9.68
C LEU A 65 0.00 -9.78 -10.51
N ASN A 66 -0.66 -10.71 -9.85
CA ASN A 66 -1.14 -11.97 -10.38
C ASN A 66 -2.33 -11.84 -11.37
N THR A 67 -2.60 -12.95 -12.06
CA THR A 67 -3.75 -13.10 -12.96
C THR A 67 -4.64 -14.27 -12.52
N VAL A 68 -5.04 -15.15 -13.42
CA VAL A 68 -5.85 -16.33 -13.11
C VAL A 68 -5.02 -17.41 -12.40
N TYR A 69 -5.66 -18.20 -11.56
CA TYR A 69 -5.01 -19.27 -10.78
C TYR A 69 -4.08 -20.15 -11.61
N GLY A 70 -2.85 -20.30 -11.17
CA GLY A 70 -1.82 -21.12 -11.82
C GLY A 70 -1.13 -20.47 -13.02
N SER A 71 -1.47 -19.22 -13.37
CA SER A 71 -0.82 -18.51 -14.47
C SER A 71 0.61 -18.15 -14.13
N THR A 72 1.45 -18.22 -15.15
CA THR A 72 2.82 -17.67 -15.19
C THR A 72 2.89 -16.37 -16.00
N ASP A 73 1.76 -15.93 -16.56
CA ASP A 73 1.69 -14.72 -17.38
C ASP A 73 1.39 -13.49 -16.50
N TYR A 74 2.13 -12.41 -16.71
CA TYR A 74 1.87 -11.12 -16.12
C TYR A 74 1.23 -10.15 -17.12
N PRO A 75 0.26 -9.31 -16.69
CA PRO A 75 -0.28 -8.28 -17.58
C PRO A 75 0.77 -7.24 -17.94
N PRO A 76 0.68 -6.60 -19.13
CA PRO A 76 1.61 -5.55 -19.54
C PRO A 76 1.75 -4.38 -18.53
N ALA A 77 0.78 -4.21 -17.64
CA ALA A 77 0.83 -3.20 -16.58
C ALA A 77 1.95 -3.48 -15.55
N VAL A 78 2.27 -4.75 -15.29
CA VAL A 78 3.37 -5.14 -14.39
C VAL A 78 4.70 -4.77 -15.04
N ASP A 79 4.94 -5.24 -16.28
CA ASP A 79 6.18 -4.94 -16.99
C ASP A 79 6.38 -3.42 -17.20
N LYS A 80 5.29 -2.71 -17.55
CA LYS A 80 5.31 -1.24 -17.65
C LYS A 80 5.70 -0.57 -16.33
N GLY A 81 5.15 -1.05 -15.20
CA GLY A 81 5.51 -0.55 -13.87
C GLY A 81 6.99 -0.76 -13.57
N MET A 82 7.53 -1.93 -13.87
CA MET A 82 8.96 -2.22 -13.70
C MET A 82 9.83 -1.36 -14.62
N ALA A 83 9.46 -1.21 -15.90
CA ALA A 83 10.19 -0.40 -16.86
C ALA A 83 10.23 1.11 -16.50
N LEU A 84 9.27 1.59 -15.73
CA LEU A 84 9.21 2.99 -15.28
C LEU A 84 10.00 3.29 -14.00
N LEU A 85 10.50 2.30 -13.28
CA LEU A 85 11.29 2.52 -12.06
C LEU A 85 12.50 3.45 -12.27
N PRO A 86 13.28 3.34 -13.38
CA PRO A 86 14.38 4.27 -13.65
C PRO A 86 13.95 5.73 -13.82
N PHE A 87 12.70 5.99 -14.17
CA PHE A 87 12.18 7.35 -14.28
C PHE A 87 11.95 7.99 -12.92
N TRP A 88 11.39 7.26 -11.95
CA TRP A 88 11.15 7.77 -10.60
C TRP A 88 12.33 7.60 -9.66
N GLU A 89 13.32 6.76 -9.98
CA GLU A 89 14.53 6.51 -9.19
C GLU A 89 14.24 6.21 -7.70
N PRO A 90 13.41 5.18 -7.40
CA PRO A 90 13.07 4.86 -6.02
C PRO A 90 14.29 4.35 -5.25
N ASP A 91 14.28 4.55 -3.93
CA ASP A 91 15.26 3.92 -3.02
C ASP A 91 14.90 2.47 -2.73
N MET A 92 13.62 2.11 -2.83
CA MET A 92 13.12 0.75 -2.62
C MET A 92 11.77 0.56 -3.32
N VAL A 93 11.49 -0.66 -3.75
CA VAL A 93 10.16 -1.08 -4.19
C VAL A 93 9.48 -1.84 -3.06
N VAL A 94 8.19 -1.56 -2.83
CA VAL A 94 7.36 -2.23 -1.82
C VAL A 94 6.18 -2.91 -2.49
N CYS A 95 5.91 -4.18 -2.13
CA CYS A 95 4.76 -4.93 -2.61
C CYS A 95 3.86 -5.40 -1.46
N SER A 96 2.58 -5.10 -1.54
CA SER A 96 1.62 -5.54 -0.54
C SER A 96 1.00 -6.93 -0.82
N GLY A 97 1.75 -7.81 -1.49
CA GLY A 97 1.39 -9.22 -1.69
C GLY A 97 0.72 -9.53 -3.02
N ASP A 98 0.34 -10.80 -3.17
CA ASP A 98 -0.21 -11.41 -4.39
C ASP A 98 0.73 -11.25 -5.59
N MET A 99 1.97 -11.68 -5.38
CA MET A 99 3.04 -11.71 -6.37
C MET A 99 2.84 -12.81 -7.41
N VAL A 100 2.30 -13.96 -6.99
CA VAL A 100 2.03 -15.13 -7.84
C VAL A 100 0.56 -15.54 -7.80
N ALA A 101 0.14 -16.45 -8.67
CA ALA A 101 -1.27 -16.80 -8.93
C ALA A 101 -1.70 -18.14 -8.27
N GLY A 102 -1.30 -18.37 -7.03
CA GLY A 102 -1.67 -19.58 -6.28
C GLY A 102 -3.08 -19.54 -5.69
N GLN A 103 -3.24 -20.10 -4.48
CA GLN A 103 -4.51 -20.29 -3.74
C GLN A 103 -5.47 -21.29 -4.42
N SER A 104 -4.91 -22.33 -4.99
CA SER A 104 -5.72 -23.41 -5.57
C SER A 104 -5.19 -24.80 -5.18
N PRO A 105 -5.97 -25.61 -4.47
CA PRO A 105 -5.54 -26.96 -4.07
C PRO A 105 -5.31 -27.92 -5.25
N ALA A 106 -5.69 -27.51 -6.46
CA ALA A 106 -5.45 -28.30 -7.69
C ALA A 106 -4.05 -28.08 -8.28
N LEU A 107 -3.30 -27.06 -7.82
CA LEU A 107 -1.97 -26.76 -8.32
C LEU A 107 -0.95 -27.80 -7.87
N THR A 108 -0.15 -28.26 -8.80
CA THR A 108 0.99 -29.15 -8.53
C THR A 108 2.20 -28.32 -8.04
N LYS A 109 3.13 -29.00 -7.36
CA LYS A 109 4.41 -28.40 -6.96
C LYS A 109 5.12 -27.72 -8.13
N ALA A 110 5.18 -28.37 -9.29
CA ALA A 110 5.84 -27.82 -10.48
C ALA A 110 5.15 -26.56 -11.01
N GLN A 111 3.82 -26.47 -10.95
CA GLN A 111 3.10 -25.27 -11.35
C GLN A 111 3.38 -24.10 -10.39
N ILE A 112 3.40 -24.36 -9.07
CA ILE A 112 3.71 -23.33 -8.08
C ILE A 112 5.17 -22.84 -8.25
N GLN A 113 6.11 -23.74 -8.47
CA GLN A 113 7.50 -23.36 -8.77
C GLN A 113 7.59 -22.50 -10.03
N ALA A 114 6.92 -22.91 -11.13
CA ALA A 114 6.91 -22.13 -12.37
C ALA A 114 6.30 -20.70 -12.19
N MET A 115 5.33 -20.54 -11.29
CA MET A 115 4.81 -19.19 -10.96
C MET A 115 5.87 -18.35 -10.26
N TRP A 116 6.63 -18.90 -9.31
CA TRP A 116 7.74 -18.18 -8.65
C TRP A 116 8.89 -17.90 -9.62
N ASP A 117 9.20 -18.80 -10.55
CA ASP A 117 10.20 -18.56 -11.59
C ASP A 117 9.77 -17.39 -12.50
N ALA A 118 8.49 -17.34 -12.88
CA ALA A 118 7.94 -16.24 -13.67
C ALA A 118 7.95 -14.90 -12.89
N PHE A 119 7.62 -14.92 -11.59
CA PHE A 119 7.77 -13.73 -10.74
C PHE A 119 9.22 -13.25 -10.69
N ASP A 120 10.16 -14.19 -10.59
CA ASP A 120 11.59 -13.86 -10.62
C ASP A 120 11.95 -13.15 -11.92
N ASP A 121 11.52 -13.68 -13.05
CA ASP A 121 11.82 -13.15 -14.38
C ASP A 121 11.25 -11.75 -14.62
N HIS A 122 10.00 -11.51 -14.22
CA HIS A 122 9.31 -10.25 -14.48
C HIS A 122 9.59 -9.16 -13.43
N VAL A 123 9.88 -9.54 -12.18
CA VAL A 123 9.92 -8.57 -11.08
C VAL A 123 11.20 -8.67 -10.24
N ALA A 124 11.43 -9.82 -9.58
CA ALA A 124 12.45 -9.87 -8.54
C ALA A 124 13.89 -9.81 -9.10
N ARG A 125 14.16 -10.46 -10.21
CA ARG A 125 15.49 -10.41 -10.86
C ARG A 125 15.80 -9.02 -11.42
N PRO A 126 14.91 -8.33 -12.18
CA PRO A 126 15.15 -6.94 -12.59
C PRO A 126 15.47 -6.01 -11.43
N LEU A 127 14.78 -6.15 -10.29
CA LEU A 127 15.06 -5.34 -9.11
C LEU A 127 16.45 -5.64 -8.51
N ARG A 128 16.83 -6.92 -8.41
CA ARG A 128 18.16 -7.30 -7.94
C ARG A 128 19.26 -6.81 -8.86
N GLU A 129 19.09 -6.92 -10.18
CA GLU A 129 20.03 -6.41 -11.18
C GLU A 129 20.19 -4.89 -11.11
N ALA A 130 19.11 -4.17 -10.78
CA ALA A 130 19.15 -2.73 -10.53
C ALA A 130 19.67 -2.36 -9.12
N ASN A 131 19.99 -3.34 -8.27
CA ASN A 131 20.30 -3.15 -6.84
C ASN A 131 19.22 -2.38 -6.06
N LEU A 132 17.97 -2.54 -6.43
CA LEU A 132 16.83 -1.97 -5.73
C LEU A 132 16.32 -2.96 -4.67
N PRO A 133 16.32 -2.59 -3.38
CA PRO A 133 15.71 -3.40 -2.33
C PRO A 133 14.21 -3.62 -2.58
N TYR A 134 13.72 -4.79 -2.20
CA TYR A 134 12.32 -5.18 -2.36
C TYR A 134 11.71 -5.57 -1.02
N GLY A 135 10.92 -4.66 -0.43
CA GLY A 135 10.10 -4.92 0.75
C GLY A 135 8.76 -5.51 0.35
N PHE A 136 8.26 -6.54 1.04
CA PHE A 136 6.99 -7.16 0.66
C PHE A 136 6.25 -7.80 1.84
N THR A 137 5.00 -8.16 1.63
CA THR A 137 4.26 -9.10 2.47
C THR A 137 3.72 -10.24 1.60
N ILE A 138 3.40 -11.36 2.23
CA ILE A 138 2.77 -12.49 1.56
C ILE A 138 1.27 -12.22 1.40
N GLY A 139 0.76 -12.37 0.16
CA GLY A 139 -0.66 -12.32 -0.15
C GLY A 139 -1.34 -13.70 -0.11
N ASN A 140 -2.68 -13.72 -0.27
CA ASN A 140 -3.42 -14.97 -0.21
C ASN A 140 -3.17 -15.88 -1.42
N HIS A 141 -2.80 -15.33 -2.56
CA HIS A 141 -2.39 -16.09 -3.73
C HIS A 141 -0.93 -16.55 -3.69
N ASP A 142 -0.10 -15.93 -2.85
CA ASP A 142 1.29 -16.36 -2.68
C ASP A 142 1.40 -17.59 -1.79
N ALA A 143 0.75 -17.52 -0.60
CA ALA A 143 0.87 -18.56 0.42
C ALA A 143 -0.14 -18.32 1.56
N SER A 144 -1.42 -18.50 1.30
CA SER A 144 -2.48 -18.19 2.27
C SER A 144 -2.29 -18.87 3.63
N SER A 145 -2.49 -18.12 4.70
CA SER A 145 -2.49 -18.62 6.09
C SER A 145 -3.83 -19.24 6.51
N ALA A 146 -4.80 -19.35 5.59
CA ALA A 146 -6.08 -19.96 5.86
C ALA A 146 -5.93 -21.39 6.39
N ARG A 147 -6.73 -21.74 7.42
CA ARG A 147 -6.65 -23.02 8.12
C ARG A 147 -7.69 -24.00 7.59
N ASN A 148 -7.31 -25.27 7.55
CA ASN A 148 -8.23 -26.37 7.33
C ASN A 148 -8.92 -26.79 8.64
N VAL A 149 -9.90 -27.70 8.56
CA VAL A 149 -10.68 -28.16 9.73
C VAL A 149 -9.86 -28.87 10.82
N ASN A 150 -8.64 -29.29 10.51
CA ASN A 150 -7.71 -29.92 11.44
C ASN A 150 -6.69 -28.95 12.02
N GLY A 151 -6.80 -27.64 11.72
CA GLY A 151 -5.93 -26.58 12.22
C GLY A 151 -4.61 -26.40 11.46
N GLY A 152 -4.30 -27.25 10.47
CA GLY A 152 -3.17 -27.06 9.56
C GLY A 152 -3.46 -26.00 8.48
N PHE A 153 -2.45 -25.56 7.77
CA PHE A 153 -2.67 -24.63 6.64
C PHE A 153 -3.39 -25.37 5.48
N LEU A 154 -4.37 -24.69 4.90
CA LEU A 154 -5.09 -25.20 3.74
C LEU A 154 -4.18 -25.29 2.51
N PHE A 155 -3.27 -24.33 2.38
CA PHE A 155 -2.32 -24.18 1.26
C PHE A 155 -0.88 -24.43 1.72
N GLN A 156 -0.66 -25.48 2.51
CA GLN A 156 0.64 -25.81 3.10
C GLN A 156 1.76 -25.89 2.06
N GLN A 157 1.49 -26.54 0.90
CA GLN A 157 2.49 -26.68 -0.16
C GLN A 157 2.92 -25.34 -0.77
N GLU A 158 1.98 -24.39 -0.94
CA GLU A 158 2.28 -23.05 -1.42
C GLU A 158 3.18 -22.31 -0.42
N ARG A 159 2.88 -22.43 0.89
CA ARG A 159 3.70 -21.84 1.96
C ARG A 159 5.12 -22.39 2.02
N GLU A 160 5.26 -23.70 1.87
CA GLU A 160 6.57 -24.34 1.82
C GLU A 160 7.40 -23.86 0.61
N LEU A 161 6.77 -23.74 -0.56
CA LEU A 161 7.45 -23.28 -1.78
C LEU A 161 7.75 -21.80 -1.78
N ALA A 162 6.87 -20.95 -1.21
CA ALA A 162 7.17 -19.54 -0.98
C ALA A 162 8.38 -19.37 -0.05
N SER A 163 8.41 -20.13 1.05
CA SER A 163 9.55 -20.14 1.96
C SER A 163 10.82 -20.67 1.29
N GLU A 164 10.72 -21.74 0.48
CA GLU A 164 11.85 -22.28 -0.29
C GLU A 164 12.40 -21.22 -1.25
N TYR A 165 11.54 -20.55 -2.02
CA TYR A 165 11.92 -19.49 -2.97
C TYR A 165 12.68 -18.35 -2.26
N TRP A 166 12.03 -17.72 -1.26
CA TRP A 166 12.57 -16.53 -0.62
C TRP A 166 13.83 -16.75 0.25
N ASN A 167 14.05 -17.99 0.72
CA ASN A 167 15.24 -18.31 1.52
C ASN A 167 16.44 -18.79 0.68
N GLN A 168 16.32 -18.85 -0.65
CA GLN A 168 17.49 -19.10 -1.51
C GLN A 168 18.41 -17.88 -1.52
N PRO A 169 19.74 -18.06 -1.41
CA PRO A 169 20.69 -16.94 -1.45
C PRO A 169 20.61 -16.10 -2.73
N THR A 170 20.21 -16.71 -3.85
CA THR A 170 20.03 -16.06 -5.16
C THR A 170 18.80 -15.17 -5.23
N HIS A 171 17.84 -15.34 -4.31
CA HIS A 171 16.58 -14.58 -4.26
C HIS A 171 16.56 -13.55 -3.10
N ASN A 172 17.75 -13.10 -2.68
CA ASN A 172 17.88 -12.10 -1.63
C ASN A 172 17.18 -10.79 -2.05
N PRO A 173 16.18 -10.29 -1.28
CA PRO A 173 15.46 -9.06 -1.60
C PRO A 173 16.26 -7.78 -1.32
N GLY A 174 17.48 -7.84 -0.85
CA GLY A 174 18.34 -6.68 -0.58
C GLY A 174 17.96 -5.88 0.68
N LEU A 175 17.21 -6.47 1.61
CA LEU A 175 16.73 -5.79 2.83
C LEU A 175 17.76 -5.85 3.95
N ASP A 176 17.84 -4.77 4.75
CA ASP A 176 18.59 -4.73 6.00
C ASP A 176 17.72 -5.27 7.15
N PHE A 177 17.69 -6.61 7.27
CA PHE A 177 16.84 -7.30 8.25
C PHE A 177 17.26 -6.99 9.69
N ILE A 178 16.26 -6.73 10.53
CA ILE A 178 16.40 -6.66 11.99
C ILE A 178 16.02 -8.02 12.60
N ASP A 179 14.86 -8.57 12.21
CA ASP A 179 14.42 -9.92 12.54
C ASP A 179 13.91 -10.61 11.28
N ARG A 180 14.38 -11.83 11.02
CA ARG A 180 13.95 -12.66 9.90
C ARG A 180 13.66 -14.11 10.29
N ALA A 181 13.40 -14.35 11.58
CA ALA A 181 13.26 -15.70 12.09
C ALA A 181 12.09 -16.47 11.45
N ASP A 182 11.04 -15.77 11.04
CA ASP A 182 9.87 -16.36 10.37
C ASP A 182 9.66 -15.79 8.94
N PHE A 183 10.75 -15.37 8.30
CA PHE A 183 10.73 -14.89 6.91
C PHE A 183 10.35 -16.01 5.95
N PRO A 184 9.46 -15.77 4.96
CA PRO A 184 8.95 -14.48 4.50
C PRO A 184 7.59 -14.04 5.08
N PHE A 185 7.10 -14.67 6.16
CA PHE A 185 5.74 -14.44 6.68
C PHE A 185 5.68 -13.33 7.74
N TYR A 186 6.64 -13.33 8.68
CA TYR A 186 6.78 -12.33 9.73
C TYR A 186 8.23 -11.93 9.83
N TYR A 187 8.52 -10.65 9.60
CA TYR A 187 9.87 -10.14 9.67
C TYR A 187 9.90 -8.62 9.80
N THR A 188 11.03 -8.09 10.23
CA THR A 188 11.30 -6.66 10.31
C THR A 188 12.59 -6.30 9.61
N PHE A 189 12.62 -5.13 9.03
CA PHE A 189 13.80 -4.58 8.40
C PHE A 189 13.81 -3.07 8.54
N LYS A 190 14.94 -2.45 8.27
CA LYS A 190 15.05 -1.00 8.18
C LYS A 190 15.49 -0.59 6.78
N HIS A 191 15.09 0.60 6.41
CA HIS A 191 15.63 1.30 5.26
C HIS A 191 15.77 2.77 5.63
N GLN A 192 17.02 3.27 5.66
CA GLN A 192 17.33 4.60 6.22
C GLN A 192 16.76 4.73 7.65
N ASP A 193 16.01 5.82 7.94
CA ASP A 193 15.40 6.07 9.25
C ASP A 193 13.96 5.51 9.38
N ILE A 194 13.59 4.56 8.54
CA ILE A 194 12.27 3.93 8.54
C ILE A 194 12.38 2.49 9.04
N PHE A 195 11.53 2.15 10.00
CA PHE A 195 11.33 0.77 10.45
C PHE A 195 10.13 0.16 9.71
N PHE A 196 10.35 -0.99 9.11
CA PHE A 196 9.31 -1.76 8.44
C PHE A 196 9.02 -3.05 9.21
N LEU A 197 7.74 -3.38 9.32
CA LEU A 197 7.27 -4.67 9.80
C LEU A 197 6.35 -5.28 8.74
N ALA A 198 6.65 -6.51 8.33
CA ALA A 198 5.75 -7.31 7.50
C ALA A 198 5.10 -8.39 8.38
N TRP A 199 3.78 -8.50 8.29
CA TRP A 199 3.03 -9.58 8.91
C TRP A 199 2.29 -10.44 7.90
N ASP A 200 1.98 -11.68 8.27
CA ASP A 200 1.20 -12.60 7.44
C ASP A 200 -0.30 -12.25 7.51
N GLY A 201 -0.68 -11.23 6.74
CA GLY A 201 -2.07 -10.85 6.50
C GLY A 201 -2.67 -11.52 5.26
N SER A 202 -2.23 -12.73 4.92
CA SER A 202 -2.73 -13.50 3.76
C SER A 202 -4.04 -14.25 4.05
N SER A 203 -4.57 -14.13 5.27
CA SER A 203 -5.95 -14.43 5.67
C SER A 203 -6.37 -13.44 6.75
N SER A 204 -7.64 -13.46 7.13
CA SER A 204 -8.21 -12.47 8.06
C SER A 204 -7.70 -12.56 9.50
N TYR A 205 -7.09 -13.67 9.87
CA TYR A 205 -6.74 -13.99 11.26
C TYR A 205 -5.23 -14.05 11.49
N ILE A 206 -4.75 -13.28 12.48
CA ILE A 206 -3.38 -13.38 13.01
C ILE A 206 -3.42 -14.08 14.37
N PRO A 207 -2.66 -15.17 14.57
CA PRO A 207 -2.61 -15.86 15.85
C PRO A 207 -2.09 -14.97 17.00
N PRO A 208 -2.57 -15.14 18.26
CA PRO A 208 -2.19 -14.31 19.38
C PRO A 208 -0.68 -14.28 19.66
N GLU A 209 0.01 -15.40 19.46
CA GLU A 209 1.48 -15.48 19.60
C GLU A 209 2.22 -14.63 18.55
N LYS A 210 1.62 -14.46 17.36
CA LYS A 210 2.16 -13.59 16.32
C LYS A 210 1.86 -12.13 16.61
N LEU A 211 0.69 -11.82 17.15
CA LEU A 211 0.40 -10.46 17.62
C LEU A 211 1.32 -10.05 18.76
N ALA A 212 1.63 -10.96 19.69
CA ALA A 212 2.61 -10.70 20.75
C ALA A 212 4.02 -10.42 20.18
N TRP A 213 4.43 -11.13 19.11
CA TRP A 213 5.68 -10.84 18.42
C TRP A 213 5.63 -9.46 17.74
N VAL A 214 4.52 -9.10 17.08
CA VAL A 214 4.33 -7.78 16.46
C VAL A 214 4.49 -6.67 17.50
N GLU A 215 3.80 -6.78 18.66
CA GLU A 215 3.92 -5.80 19.75
C GLU A 215 5.37 -5.70 20.25
N GLN A 216 6.05 -6.83 20.43
CA GLN A 216 7.45 -6.84 20.87
C GLN A 216 8.36 -6.17 19.83
N ALA A 217 8.17 -6.44 18.56
CA ALA A 217 8.94 -5.85 17.47
C ALA A 217 8.73 -4.33 17.39
N LEU A 218 7.48 -3.86 17.48
CA LEU A 218 7.13 -2.45 17.50
C LEU A 218 7.64 -1.72 18.77
N ALA A 219 7.71 -2.40 19.91
CA ALA A 219 8.26 -1.85 21.15
C ALA A 219 9.80 -1.87 21.20
N SER A 220 10.47 -2.44 20.19
CA SER A 220 11.94 -2.56 20.18
C SER A 220 12.63 -1.20 20.07
N PRO A 221 13.88 -1.08 20.55
CA PRO A 221 14.67 0.14 20.35
C PRO A 221 14.82 0.53 18.87
N GLU A 222 14.96 -0.44 17.98
CA GLU A 222 15.09 -0.22 16.54
C GLU A 222 13.84 0.44 15.95
N ALA A 223 12.65 -0.02 16.37
CA ALA A 223 11.38 0.57 15.95
C ALA A 223 11.17 1.97 16.57
N GLN A 224 11.45 2.12 17.88
CA GLN A 224 11.15 3.35 18.61
C GLN A 224 12.12 4.49 18.33
N GLN A 225 13.33 4.20 17.84
CA GLN A 225 14.31 5.20 17.41
C GLN A 225 14.14 5.60 15.93
N ALA A 226 13.42 4.82 15.14
CA ALA A 226 13.13 5.17 13.76
C ALA A 226 12.23 6.43 13.68
N LYS A 227 12.48 7.27 12.68
CA LYS A 227 11.64 8.47 12.45
C LYS A 227 10.23 8.11 12.00
N MET A 228 10.08 6.97 11.32
CA MET A 228 8.81 6.50 10.82
C MET A 228 8.69 4.97 10.94
N ARG A 229 7.48 4.48 11.17
CA ARG A 229 7.16 3.03 11.18
C ARG A 229 6.08 2.76 10.14
N ILE A 230 6.36 1.79 9.26
CA ILE A 230 5.44 1.33 8.21
C ILE A 230 5.18 -0.15 8.42
N LEU A 231 3.91 -0.53 8.37
CA LEU A 231 3.49 -1.92 8.42
C LEU A 231 3.00 -2.37 7.05
N LEU A 232 3.50 -3.53 6.61
CA LEU A 232 3.10 -4.18 5.37
C LEU A 232 2.19 -5.37 5.70
N GLY A 233 0.98 -5.36 5.15
CA GLY A 233 0.05 -6.48 5.20
C GLY A 233 -0.68 -6.63 3.88
N HIS A 234 -1.34 -7.78 3.64
CA HIS A 234 -2.05 -8.00 2.40
C HIS A 234 -3.54 -7.66 2.54
N LEU A 235 -4.27 -8.34 3.43
CA LEU A 235 -5.67 -7.97 3.70
C LEU A 235 -5.73 -6.61 4.40
N PRO A 236 -6.61 -5.70 3.97
CA PRO A 236 -6.79 -4.42 4.63
C PRO A 236 -7.51 -4.57 5.98
N LEU A 237 -7.38 -3.55 6.85
CA LEU A 237 -8.14 -3.50 8.11
C LEU A 237 -9.64 -3.26 7.83
N TYR A 238 -9.97 -2.39 6.89
CA TYR A 238 -11.35 -1.99 6.61
C TYR A 238 -11.70 -2.19 5.14
N ALA A 239 -12.95 -2.56 4.88
CA ALA A 239 -13.42 -2.84 3.52
C ALA A 239 -13.68 -1.56 2.73
N ILE A 240 -13.18 -1.53 1.47
CA ILE A 240 -13.34 -0.39 0.56
C ILE A 240 -13.92 -0.75 -0.81
N SER A 241 -13.93 -2.02 -1.23
CA SER A 241 -14.30 -2.41 -2.59
C SER A 241 -15.47 -3.37 -2.67
N VAL A 242 -16.20 -3.31 -3.77
CA VAL A 242 -17.29 -4.24 -4.09
C VAL A 242 -16.75 -5.65 -4.28
N GLY A 243 -17.47 -6.63 -3.74
CA GLY A 243 -17.09 -8.05 -3.79
C GLY A 243 -16.07 -8.46 -2.71
N ARG A 244 -15.52 -7.49 -1.96
CA ARG A 244 -14.62 -7.71 -0.80
C ARG A 244 -15.19 -7.10 0.50
N ASN A 245 -16.42 -6.60 0.47
CA ASN A 245 -17.07 -5.98 1.63
C ASN A 245 -17.82 -7.02 2.48
N GLN A 246 -17.09 -7.98 3.03
CA GLN A 246 -17.64 -9.06 3.87
C GLN A 246 -16.55 -9.65 4.80
N PRO A 247 -16.94 -10.35 5.89
CA PRO A 247 -16.01 -11.06 6.76
C PRO A 247 -15.10 -12.04 5.97
N GLY A 248 -13.84 -12.13 6.37
CA GLY A 248 -12.82 -12.95 5.70
C GLY A 248 -12.06 -12.24 4.58
N GLU A 249 -12.55 -11.09 4.11
CA GLU A 249 -11.89 -10.27 3.08
C GLU A 249 -11.14 -9.06 3.68
N VAL A 250 -11.20 -8.91 4.98
CA VAL A 250 -10.51 -7.89 5.79
C VAL A 250 -9.95 -8.55 7.04
N MET A 251 -9.03 -7.89 7.73
CA MET A 251 -8.50 -8.39 8.99
C MET A 251 -9.59 -8.46 10.06
N GLU A 252 -9.64 -9.57 10.81
CA GLU A 252 -10.47 -9.69 12.01
C GLU A 252 -9.98 -8.74 13.11
N ASN A 253 -10.90 -8.25 13.94
CA ASN A 253 -10.59 -7.33 15.04
C ASN A 253 -9.84 -6.05 14.57
N ALA A 254 -10.26 -5.49 13.44
CA ALA A 254 -9.58 -4.37 12.78
C ALA A 254 -9.36 -3.17 13.70
N ASP A 255 -10.33 -2.83 14.58
CA ASP A 255 -10.20 -1.72 15.52
C ASP A 255 -9.16 -2.01 16.62
N ASP A 256 -9.08 -3.25 17.11
CA ASP A 256 -8.05 -3.66 18.09
C ASP A 256 -6.65 -3.63 17.46
N LEU A 257 -6.54 -4.11 16.19
CA LEU A 257 -5.30 -4.05 15.43
C LEU A 257 -4.87 -2.59 15.19
N ARG A 258 -5.80 -1.73 14.77
CA ARG A 258 -5.55 -0.30 14.60
C ARG A 258 -5.05 0.33 15.90
N ALA A 259 -5.76 0.12 17.01
CA ALA A 259 -5.37 0.67 18.30
C ALA A 259 -3.99 0.18 18.76
N MET A 260 -3.63 -1.08 18.46
CA MET A 260 -2.28 -1.59 18.72
C MET A 260 -1.24 -0.84 17.87
N LEU A 261 -1.50 -0.63 16.58
CA LEU A 261 -0.58 0.06 15.68
C LEU A 261 -0.40 1.53 16.08
N GLU A 262 -1.48 2.23 16.42
CA GLU A 262 -1.45 3.61 16.91
C GLU A 262 -0.68 3.73 18.24
N LYS A 263 -0.84 2.79 19.15
CA LYS A 263 -0.09 2.73 20.43
C LYS A 263 1.44 2.78 20.25
N TYR A 264 1.93 2.25 19.15
CA TYR A 264 3.35 2.21 18.81
C TYR A 264 3.73 3.21 17.69
N ASP A 265 2.89 4.19 17.43
CA ASP A 265 3.08 5.24 16.42
C ASP A 265 3.41 4.68 15.03
N VAL A 266 2.74 3.60 14.62
CA VAL A 266 2.80 3.15 13.22
C VAL A 266 2.07 4.18 12.37
N HIS A 267 2.82 4.82 11.46
CA HIS A 267 2.27 5.88 10.63
C HIS A 267 1.38 5.35 9.51
N THR A 268 1.82 4.30 8.81
CA THR A 268 1.10 3.80 7.63
C THR A 268 0.97 2.28 7.66
N TYR A 269 -0.24 1.79 7.39
CA TYR A 269 -0.52 0.41 7.02
C TYR A 269 -0.73 0.33 5.51
N ILE A 270 0.15 -0.38 4.81
CA ILE A 270 0.07 -0.61 3.34
C ILE A 270 -0.57 -1.97 3.10
N SER A 271 -1.65 -2.00 2.32
CA SER A 271 -2.40 -3.23 2.03
C SER A 271 -2.81 -3.34 0.56
N GLY A 272 -3.06 -4.57 0.09
CA GLY A 272 -3.56 -4.92 -1.24
C GLY A 272 -4.95 -5.52 -1.20
N HIS A 273 -5.12 -6.70 -1.84
CA HIS A 273 -6.29 -7.57 -1.79
C HIS A 273 -7.59 -6.96 -2.33
N HIS A 274 -7.88 -5.73 -2.01
CA HIS A 274 -9.11 -5.06 -2.44
C HIS A 274 -9.06 -4.54 -3.87
N HIS A 275 -7.91 -4.60 -4.54
CA HIS A 275 -7.69 -4.23 -5.93
C HIS A 275 -8.22 -2.82 -6.27
N ALA A 276 -8.19 -1.90 -5.32
CA ALA A 276 -8.69 -0.54 -5.46
C ALA A 276 -7.77 0.42 -4.70
N TYR A 277 -7.16 1.37 -5.41
CA TYR A 277 -6.33 2.39 -4.77
C TYR A 277 -7.19 3.37 -3.98
N TYR A 278 -6.93 3.46 -2.69
CA TYR A 278 -7.57 4.45 -1.83
C TYR A 278 -6.61 4.88 -0.71
N PRO A 279 -6.12 6.12 -0.74
CA PRO A 279 -5.32 6.69 0.34
C PRO A 279 -6.28 7.23 1.39
N GLY A 280 -6.36 6.57 2.53
CA GLY A 280 -7.27 6.96 3.59
C GLY A 280 -6.63 6.91 4.96
N HIS A 281 -7.43 7.18 5.97
CA HIS A 281 -7.07 7.01 7.36
C HIS A 281 -8.27 6.63 8.21
N ARG A 282 -8.01 6.11 9.39
CA ARG A 282 -8.96 5.99 10.49
C ARG A 282 -8.21 6.21 11.80
N GLY A 283 -8.67 7.16 12.64
CA GLY A 283 -7.86 7.66 13.73
C GLY A 283 -6.55 8.27 13.19
N ASP A 284 -5.46 8.02 13.88
CA ASP A 284 -4.13 8.53 13.50
C ASP A 284 -3.43 7.64 12.45
N LEU A 285 -3.94 6.41 12.21
CA LEU A 285 -3.32 5.47 11.30
C LEU A 285 -3.68 5.78 9.84
N GLN A 286 -2.66 6.06 9.01
CA GLN A 286 -2.80 6.15 7.57
C GLN A 286 -3.00 4.75 6.97
N LEU A 287 -3.97 4.61 6.08
CA LEU A 287 -4.36 3.36 5.42
C LEU A 287 -4.13 3.51 3.91
N LEU A 288 -3.01 3.02 3.42
CA LEU A 288 -2.74 3.00 1.99
C LEU A 288 -3.23 1.69 1.38
N HIS A 289 -4.46 1.70 0.86
CA HIS A 289 -4.98 0.59 0.08
C HIS A 289 -4.43 0.70 -1.34
N MET A 290 -3.68 -0.31 -1.77
CA MET A 290 -3.07 -0.31 -3.09
C MET A 290 -4.05 -0.75 -4.17
N GLY A 291 -3.88 -0.13 -5.35
CA GLY A 291 -4.46 -0.66 -6.57
C GLY A 291 -3.71 -1.89 -7.05
N ILE A 292 -4.30 -2.58 -8.00
CA ILE A 292 -3.73 -3.78 -8.62
C ILE A 292 -2.93 -3.43 -9.87
N LEU A 293 -1.84 -4.13 -10.14
CA LEU A 293 -1.20 -4.18 -11.47
C LEU A 293 -1.62 -5.43 -12.26
N GLY A 294 -1.98 -6.49 -11.57
CA GLY A 294 -2.49 -7.75 -12.11
C GLY A 294 -3.86 -7.65 -12.76
N SER A 295 -4.71 -8.64 -12.57
CA SER A 295 -6.04 -8.72 -13.17
C SER A 295 -7.16 -8.49 -12.17
N GLY A 296 -8.21 -7.75 -12.60
CA GLY A 296 -9.45 -7.60 -11.85
C GLY A 296 -9.52 -6.41 -10.90
N PRO A 297 -9.22 -5.17 -11.37
CA PRO A 297 -9.46 -3.99 -10.56
C PRO A 297 -10.94 -3.90 -10.15
N ARG A 298 -11.23 -3.42 -8.93
CA ARG A 298 -12.58 -3.41 -8.34
C ARG A 298 -13.10 -2.00 -8.12
N PRO A 299 -14.41 -1.77 -8.30
CA PRO A 299 -15.03 -0.49 -7.95
C PRO A 299 -15.10 -0.33 -6.43
N PHE A 300 -15.12 0.92 -5.98
CA PHE A 300 -15.38 1.25 -4.58
C PHE A 300 -16.82 0.93 -4.17
N ILE A 301 -17.01 0.67 -2.88
CA ILE A 301 -18.33 0.53 -2.28
C ILE A 301 -19.11 1.84 -2.53
N ASP A 302 -20.37 1.72 -2.96
CA ASP A 302 -21.31 2.85 -3.18
C ASP A 302 -20.80 3.94 -4.13
N SER A 303 -19.94 3.57 -5.09
CA SER A 303 -19.39 4.47 -6.09
C SER A 303 -19.62 3.95 -7.50
N ASN A 304 -19.81 4.86 -8.45
CA ASN A 304 -19.88 4.55 -9.89
C ASN A 304 -18.56 4.86 -10.60
N LEU A 305 -17.49 5.16 -9.89
CA LEU A 305 -16.18 5.39 -10.48
C LEU A 305 -15.67 4.11 -11.13
N PRO A 306 -15.11 4.19 -12.35
CA PRO A 306 -14.51 3.04 -12.98
C PRO A 306 -13.27 2.58 -12.19
N PRO A 307 -13.09 1.27 -11.99
CA PRO A 307 -11.91 0.75 -11.33
C PRO A 307 -10.66 0.98 -12.18
N LYS A 308 -9.54 1.25 -11.51
CA LYS A 308 -8.26 1.55 -12.15
C LYS A 308 -7.18 0.59 -11.67
N LYS A 309 -6.19 0.36 -12.53
CA LYS A 309 -4.92 -0.27 -12.12
C LYS A 309 -3.96 0.83 -11.70
N ALA A 310 -3.35 0.69 -10.54
CA ALA A 310 -2.59 1.78 -9.97
C ALA A 310 -1.23 1.36 -9.40
N LEU A 311 -0.25 2.25 -9.58
CA LEU A 311 1.07 2.23 -8.96
C LEU A 311 1.26 3.55 -8.22
N THR A 312 1.86 3.52 -7.04
CA THR A 312 2.07 4.72 -6.21
C THR A 312 3.56 5.00 -6.03
N VAL A 313 3.98 6.21 -6.36
CA VAL A 313 5.24 6.79 -5.89
C VAL A 313 4.95 7.47 -4.55
N LEU A 314 5.60 7.00 -3.51
CA LEU A 314 5.45 7.49 -2.15
C LEU A 314 6.75 8.17 -1.75
N ASP A 315 6.71 9.48 -1.56
CA ASP A 315 7.82 10.26 -1.03
C ASP A 315 7.65 10.51 0.47
N ILE A 316 8.72 10.38 1.22
CA ILE A 316 8.78 10.58 2.66
C ILE A 316 9.69 11.77 2.93
N ASP A 317 9.14 12.76 3.65
CA ASP A 317 9.82 13.96 4.09
C ASP A 317 9.77 14.03 5.61
N PHE A 318 10.90 13.76 6.26
CA PHE A 318 10.97 13.71 7.73
C PHE A 318 10.85 15.08 8.41
N ASP A 319 10.94 16.16 7.65
CA ASP A 319 10.76 17.53 8.14
C ASP A 319 9.31 18.03 7.94
N SER A 320 8.50 17.30 7.17
CA SER A 320 7.08 17.60 6.97
C SER A 320 6.21 17.03 8.09
N PRO A 321 5.22 17.78 8.60
CA PRO A 321 4.27 17.26 9.60
C PRO A 321 3.42 16.07 9.06
N GLU A 322 3.20 16.00 7.76
CA GLU A 322 2.43 14.92 7.14
C GLU A 322 3.29 13.71 6.78
N LEU A 323 4.60 13.81 6.88
CA LEU A 323 5.61 12.79 6.58
C LEU A 323 5.55 12.21 5.15
N THR A 324 4.40 12.04 4.53
CA THR A 324 4.25 11.33 3.25
C THR A 324 3.48 12.11 2.21
N THR A 325 3.93 12.03 0.95
CA THR A 325 3.18 12.45 -0.22
C THR A 325 3.01 11.28 -1.18
N TYR A 326 1.86 11.18 -1.85
CA TYR A 326 1.55 10.12 -2.79
C TYR A 326 1.29 10.70 -4.19
N ALA A 327 2.05 10.26 -5.17
CA ALA A 327 1.74 10.42 -6.59
C ALA A 327 1.33 9.05 -7.13
N THR A 328 0.02 8.86 -7.36
CA THR A 328 -0.50 7.57 -7.82
C THR A 328 -0.94 7.67 -9.26
N TYR A 329 -0.47 6.75 -10.07
CA TYR A 329 -0.70 6.70 -11.51
C TYR A 329 -1.67 5.59 -11.87
N ASP A 330 -2.67 5.92 -12.69
CA ASP A 330 -3.35 4.91 -13.48
C ASP A 330 -2.32 4.35 -14.49
N ILE A 331 -1.82 3.14 -14.25
CA ILE A 331 -0.72 2.57 -15.03
C ILE A 331 -1.09 2.34 -16.51
N GLN A 332 -2.37 2.32 -16.86
CA GLN A 332 -2.82 2.16 -18.23
C GLN A 332 -2.64 3.47 -19.02
N THR A 333 -2.97 4.60 -18.42
CA THR A 333 -2.95 5.93 -19.05
C THR A 333 -1.78 6.79 -18.61
N LEU A 334 -1.07 6.43 -17.55
CA LEU A 334 -0.02 7.18 -16.86
C LEU A 334 -0.46 8.55 -16.33
N GLN A 335 -1.76 8.76 -16.20
CA GLN A 335 -2.32 9.96 -15.59
C GLN A 335 -2.40 9.79 -14.06
N LEU A 336 -2.24 10.89 -13.33
CA LEU A 336 -2.43 10.90 -11.89
C LEU A 336 -3.87 10.57 -11.50
N ILE A 337 -4.03 9.88 -10.40
CA ILE A 337 -5.30 9.69 -9.71
C ILE A 337 -5.36 10.73 -8.60
N GLU A 338 -6.05 11.83 -8.88
CA GLU A 338 -6.18 12.95 -7.97
C GLU A 338 -7.14 12.62 -6.82
N TYR A 339 -6.91 13.17 -5.62
CA TYR A 339 -7.76 12.92 -4.46
C TYR A 339 -9.23 13.30 -4.71
N GLU A 340 -9.46 14.43 -5.40
CA GLU A 340 -10.81 14.92 -5.71
C GLU A 340 -11.62 13.97 -6.58
N GLN A 341 -10.96 13.06 -7.28
CA GLN A 341 -11.60 12.00 -8.06
C GLN A 341 -12.09 10.84 -7.17
N LEU A 342 -11.65 10.76 -5.92
CA LEU A 342 -11.96 9.66 -5.02
C LEU A 342 -13.09 10.04 -4.03
N PRO A 343 -13.88 9.07 -3.54
CA PRO A 343 -14.86 9.32 -2.48
C PRO A 343 -14.21 9.94 -1.25
N ARG A 344 -14.89 10.85 -0.57
CA ARG A 344 -14.39 11.46 0.67
C ARG A 344 -14.42 10.50 1.86
N LEU A 345 -15.35 9.52 1.80
CA LEU A 345 -15.59 8.51 2.81
C LEU A 345 -16.00 7.21 2.13
N LEU A 346 -15.50 6.09 2.61
CA LEU A 346 -15.99 4.76 2.30
C LEU A 346 -16.47 4.07 3.57
N ALA A 347 -17.67 3.47 3.51
CA ALA A 347 -18.30 2.80 4.64
C ALA A 347 -18.45 1.31 4.34
N GLY A 348 -17.47 0.52 4.77
CA GLY A 348 -17.45 -0.94 4.66
C GLY A 348 -18.27 -1.61 5.77
N HIS A 349 -18.45 -2.94 5.69
CA HIS A 349 -19.24 -3.69 6.69
C HIS A 349 -18.65 -3.62 8.11
N ASN A 350 -17.35 -3.37 8.23
CA ASN A 350 -16.60 -3.40 9.49
C ASN A 350 -16.06 -2.03 9.93
N GLY A 351 -16.44 -0.94 9.27
CA GLY A 351 -16.03 0.40 9.64
C GLY A 351 -15.90 1.34 8.46
N ILE A 352 -15.32 2.50 8.72
CA ILE A 352 -15.11 3.56 7.74
C ILE A 352 -13.64 3.75 7.41
N VAL A 353 -13.39 4.27 6.23
CA VAL A 353 -12.10 4.85 5.84
C VAL A 353 -12.38 6.25 5.29
N ILE A 354 -11.77 7.25 5.89
CA ILE A 354 -11.86 8.65 5.45
C ILE A 354 -10.68 8.90 4.50
N ARG A 355 -10.91 9.65 3.41
CA ARG A 355 -9.84 10.01 2.49
C ARG A 355 -8.80 10.90 3.22
N ARG A 356 -7.52 10.64 3.01
CA ARG A 356 -6.42 11.19 3.83
C ARG A 356 -6.32 12.71 3.94
N ASP A 357 -6.91 13.44 2.98
CA ASP A 357 -6.97 14.91 2.95
C ASP A 357 -8.22 15.48 3.62
N ILE A 358 -9.02 14.64 4.28
CA ILE A 358 -10.31 15.00 4.89
C ILE A 358 -10.29 14.57 6.35
N GLU A 359 -10.59 15.50 7.24
CA GLU A 359 -10.80 15.18 8.65
C GLU A 359 -12.27 14.81 8.93
N TRP A 360 -12.51 14.06 10.02
CA TRP A 360 -13.88 13.69 10.42
C TRP A 360 -14.82 14.90 10.56
N GLU A 361 -14.29 16.01 11.09
CA GLU A 361 -15.03 17.25 11.29
C GLU A 361 -15.46 17.88 9.97
N GLU A 362 -14.72 17.70 8.91
CA GLU A 362 -14.95 18.24 7.57
C GLU A 362 -15.95 17.43 6.75
N LEU A 363 -16.33 16.23 7.24
CA LEU A 363 -17.38 15.45 6.61
C LEU A 363 -18.72 16.17 6.71
N ARG A 364 -19.46 16.17 5.60
CA ARG A 364 -20.78 16.81 5.51
C ARG A 364 -21.77 16.08 6.42
N PRO A 365 -22.80 16.78 6.96
CA PRO A 365 -23.85 16.13 7.75
C PRO A 365 -24.51 14.96 7.02
N SER A 366 -24.66 15.03 5.68
CA SER A 366 -25.21 13.94 4.87
C SER A 366 -24.28 12.72 4.79
N GLU A 367 -22.96 12.91 4.77
CA GLU A 367 -21.96 11.83 4.78
C GLU A 367 -21.96 11.11 6.13
N LYS A 368 -22.00 11.88 7.23
CA LYS A 368 -22.12 11.34 8.60
C LYS A 368 -23.42 10.57 8.79
N ALA A 369 -24.55 11.14 8.34
CA ALA A 369 -25.86 10.50 8.42
C ALA A 369 -25.93 9.22 7.57
N PHE A 370 -25.35 9.21 6.38
CA PHE A 370 -25.24 8.02 5.53
C PHE A 370 -24.47 6.90 6.23
N CYS A 371 -23.34 7.23 6.81
CA CYS A 371 -22.54 6.28 7.57
C CYS A 371 -23.32 5.72 8.78
N GLU A 372 -23.90 6.58 9.62
CA GLU A 372 -24.69 6.16 10.80
C GLU A 372 -25.88 5.27 10.43
N GLN A 373 -26.56 5.57 9.32
CA GLN A 373 -27.66 4.75 8.82
C GLN A 373 -27.21 3.35 8.41
N ARG A 374 -25.99 3.27 7.84
CA ARG A 374 -25.45 2.01 7.29
C ARG A 374 -24.81 1.13 8.35
N LEU A 375 -24.02 1.69 9.23
CA LEU A 375 -23.13 0.98 10.16
C LEU A 375 -23.56 1.10 11.64
N GLY A 376 -24.45 2.03 11.96
CA GLY A 376 -24.67 2.45 13.34
C GLY A 376 -23.61 3.44 13.83
N LYS A 377 -23.87 4.03 15.00
CA LYS A 377 -22.99 5.09 15.54
C LYS A 377 -21.62 4.57 15.99
N GLU A 378 -21.55 3.33 16.44
CA GLU A 378 -20.31 2.74 16.96
C GLU A 378 -19.24 2.55 15.89
N LEU A 379 -19.62 2.08 14.70
CA LEU A 379 -18.69 1.86 13.59
C LEU A 379 -18.49 3.11 12.72
N CYS A 380 -19.33 4.14 12.94
CA CYS A 380 -19.34 5.40 12.22
C CYS A 380 -18.75 6.52 13.08
N GLY A 381 -17.57 6.31 13.64
CA GLY A 381 -16.81 7.29 14.40
C GLY A 381 -15.36 7.36 13.91
N PRO A 382 -14.64 8.44 14.28
CA PRO A 382 -13.20 8.56 13.98
C PRO A 382 -12.38 7.47 14.64
#